data_ed7d1119ef522635880cd10e4095e029
#
_entry.id   ed7d1119ef522635880cd10e4095e029
#
_cell.length_a   1.000
_cell.length_b   1.000
_cell.length_c   1.000
_cell.angle_alpha   90.00
_cell.angle_beta   90.00
_cell.angle_gamma   90.00
#
_symmetry.space_group_name_H-M   'P 1'
#
loop_
_entity.id
_entity.type
_entity.pdbx_description
1 polymer ?
#
loop_
_entity_poly.entity_id
_entity_poly.type
_entity_poly.pdbx_seq_one_letter_code
_entity_poly.pdbx_strand_id
1 'polypeptide(L)'
;MKISLIVAQLRAYCPAFSGRVSAGIDWDAVANSAQLSHPSAYVIAAGDDASANDVDNAVRQDITDLFDVVLVLNSTDERGQEAADLLHDLRANLWKALVGWRPSVEYDPIEYGGGSLIFISRARVVYRFSFEAAFQLGRNRASEPAETWEEWKLDGLPAFEGMDVDVDFIEPSDPNLQTPGPDGRIDAQFSVDLPQP
;
A
#
# COMPACT_ATOMS: atom_id res chain seq x y z
N MET A 1 -1.95 -4.81 -0.41
CA MET A 1 -0.76 -5.73 -0.27
C MET A 1 -1.09 -7.17 -0.67
N LYS A 2 -0.14 -7.93 -1.23
CA LYS A 2 -0.33 -9.35 -1.58
C LYS A 2 -0.06 -10.24 -0.36
N ILE A 3 -1.09 -10.85 0.21
CA ILE A 3 -0.99 -11.74 1.38
C ILE A 3 -0.07 -12.95 1.13
N SER A 4 0.02 -13.41 -0.11
CA SER A 4 0.93 -14.52 -0.47
C SER A 4 2.40 -14.24 -0.16
N LEU A 5 2.84 -12.98 -0.23
CA LEU A 5 4.20 -12.56 0.11
C LEU A 5 4.45 -12.71 1.63
N ILE A 6 3.48 -12.31 2.44
CA ILE A 6 3.54 -12.44 3.90
C ILE A 6 3.60 -13.91 4.32
N VAL A 7 2.75 -14.74 3.68
CA VAL A 7 2.76 -16.20 3.93
C VAL A 7 4.10 -16.82 3.57
N ALA A 8 4.68 -16.44 2.43
CA ALA A 8 5.99 -16.94 2.01
C ALA A 8 7.11 -16.52 2.99
N GLN A 9 7.09 -15.25 3.42
CA GLN A 9 8.03 -14.71 4.40
C GLN A 9 7.95 -15.46 5.73
N LEU A 10 6.75 -15.66 6.26
CA LEU A 10 6.54 -16.40 7.52
C LEU A 10 6.97 -17.87 7.41
N ARG A 11 6.72 -18.52 6.28
CA ARG A 11 7.16 -19.90 6.05
C ARG A 11 8.69 -20.03 6.02
N ALA A 12 9.37 -19.02 5.48
CA ALA A 12 10.83 -18.99 5.37
C ALA A 12 11.51 -18.67 6.71
N TYR A 13 10.96 -17.73 7.48
CA TYR A 13 11.64 -17.15 8.64
C TYR A 13 11.01 -17.47 10.00
N CYS A 14 9.87 -18.19 10.04
CA CYS A 14 9.24 -18.68 11.28
C CYS A 14 9.20 -20.22 11.34
N PRO A 15 10.32 -20.88 11.65
CA PRO A 15 10.36 -22.35 11.70
C PRO A 15 9.43 -22.97 12.76
N ALA A 16 9.05 -22.20 13.77
CA ALA A 16 8.13 -22.63 14.83
C ALA A 16 6.76 -23.12 14.28
N PHE A 17 6.33 -22.60 13.13
CA PHE A 17 5.09 -23.06 12.49
C PHE A 17 5.29 -24.30 11.62
N SER A 18 6.52 -24.76 11.38
CA SER A 18 6.83 -25.93 10.52
C SER A 18 6.06 -25.91 9.19
N GLY A 19 5.97 -24.73 8.54
CA GLY A 19 5.24 -24.52 7.30
C GLY A 19 3.70 -24.42 7.43
N ARG A 20 3.14 -24.52 8.64
CA ARG A 20 1.69 -24.38 8.90
C ARG A 20 1.29 -22.89 8.94
N VAL A 21 1.51 -22.20 7.82
CA VAL A 21 1.09 -20.84 7.60
C VAL A 21 0.19 -20.83 6.36
N SER A 22 -1.01 -20.29 6.48
CA SER A 22 -2.01 -20.23 5.41
C SER A 22 -2.53 -18.81 5.23
N ALA A 23 -3.06 -18.51 4.04
CA ALA A 23 -3.77 -17.27 3.76
C ALA A 23 -5.28 -17.48 3.95
N GLY A 24 -5.93 -16.46 4.52
CA GLY A 24 -7.36 -16.50 4.81
C GLY A 24 -7.71 -17.38 6.02
N ILE A 25 -8.90 -17.17 6.54
CA ILE A 25 -9.47 -18.02 7.60
C ILE A 25 -10.83 -18.53 7.12
N ASP A 26 -10.94 -19.84 7.13
CA ASP A 26 -12.22 -20.48 7.32
C ASP A 26 -12.43 -20.66 8.83
N TRP A 27 -13.16 -19.72 9.45
CA TRP A 27 -13.44 -19.77 10.89
C TRP A 27 -14.18 -21.04 11.31
N ASP A 28 -15.02 -21.59 10.44
CA ASP A 28 -15.72 -22.83 10.70
C ASP A 28 -14.73 -24.01 10.72
N ALA A 29 -13.75 -24.03 9.83
CA ALA A 29 -12.68 -25.02 9.86
C ALA A 29 -11.79 -24.87 11.11
N VAL A 30 -11.46 -23.66 11.52
CA VAL A 30 -10.69 -23.39 12.75
C VAL A 30 -11.50 -23.78 13.99
N ALA A 31 -12.79 -23.43 14.04
CA ALA A 31 -13.66 -23.74 15.17
C ALA A 31 -13.93 -25.25 15.31
N ASN A 32 -14.07 -25.96 14.19
CA ASN A 32 -14.50 -27.36 14.16
C ASN A 32 -13.35 -28.38 14.05
N SER A 33 -12.12 -27.93 13.69
CA SER A 33 -11.03 -28.89 13.50
C SER A 33 -10.41 -29.32 14.83
N ALA A 34 -10.76 -30.51 15.28
CA ALA A 34 -10.03 -31.23 16.32
C ALA A 34 -8.61 -31.68 15.85
N GLN A 35 -8.25 -31.46 14.60
CA GLN A 35 -7.08 -32.00 13.91
C GLN A 35 -6.06 -30.95 13.43
N LEU A 36 -6.20 -29.64 13.78
CA LEU A 36 -5.14 -28.70 13.48
C LEU A 36 -3.91 -29.07 14.31
N SER A 37 -2.83 -29.44 13.62
CA SER A 37 -1.53 -29.56 14.28
C SER A 37 -1.07 -28.15 14.68
N HIS A 38 -0.88 -27.93 15.96
CA HIS A 38 -0.53 -26.64 16.56
C HIS A 38 0.97 -26.52 16.83
N PRO A 39 1.54 -25.31 16.78
CA PRO A 39 0.95 -24.01 16.45
C PRO A 39 0.72 -23.82 14.94
N SER A 40 -0.31 -23.10 14.60
CA SER A 40 -0.63 -22.71 13.22
C SER A 40 -0.87 -21.21 13.09
N ALA A 41 -0.51 -20.62 11.95
CA ALA A 41 -0.69 -19.22 11.68
C ALA A 41 -1.56 -18.99 10.43
N TYR A 42 -2.44 -18.00 10.50
CA TYR A 42 -3.32 -17.60 9.41
C TYR A 42 -3.14 -16.11 9.14
N VAL A 43 -2.82 -15.77 7.90
CA VAL A 43 -2.64 -14.37 7.48
C VAL A 43 -3.91 -13.89 6.80
N ILE A 44 -4.46 -12.77 7.28
CA ILE A 44 -5.73 -12.21 6.83
C ILE A 44 -5.53 -10.74 6.48
N ALA A 45 -6.04 -10.31 5.32
CA ALA A 45 -6.20 -8.88 5.06
C ALA A 45 -7.26 -8.32 6.01
N ALA A 46 -6.91 -7.31 6.78
CA ALA A 46 -7.81 -6.72 7.78
C ALA A 46 -8.52 -5.46 7.24
N GLY A 47 -7.91 -4.76 6.29
CA GLY A 47 -8.43 -3.54 5.69
C GLY A 47 -7.32 -2.64 5.19
N ASP A 48 -7.67 -1.44 4.86
CA ASP A 48 -6.77 -0.35 4.52
C ASP A 48 -7.31 0.97 5.07
N ASP A 49 -6.39 1.88 5.40
CA ASP A 49 -6.67 3.26 5.74
C ASP A 49 -6.02 4.18 4.70
N ALA A 50 -6.73 5.24 4.29
CA ALA A 50 -6.25 6.19 3.30
C ALA A 50 -6.27 7.61 3.84
N SER A 51 -5.18 8.35 3.65
CA SER A 51 -5.14 9.79 3.91
C SER A 51 -5.98 10.57 2.89
N ALA A 52 -6.26 11.84 3.17
CA ALA A 52 -6.77 12.75 2.15
C ALA A 52 -5.73 12.94 1.02
N ASN A 53 -6.19 13.36 -0.17
CA ASN A 53 -5.26 13.72 -1.24
C ASN A 53 -4.43 14.96 -0.84
N ASP A 54 -3.10 14.87 -0.97
CA ASP A 54 -2.18 15.91 -0.53
C ASP A 54 -1.93 17.01 -1.55
N VAL A 55 -2.37 16.83 -2.82
CA VAL A 55 -2.13 17.76 -3.92
C VAL A 55 -3.39 18.07 -4.71
N ASP A 56 -3.49 19.29 -5.25
CA ASP A 56 -4.69 19.75 -5.96
C ASP A 56 -4.73 19.34 -7.44
N ASN A 57 -3.59 19.05 -8.04
CA ASN A 57 -3.45 18.83 -9.48
C ASN A 57 -3.07 17.39 -9.89
N ALA A 58 -3.08 16.48 -8.94
CA ALA A 58 -2.80 15.07 -9.15
C ALA A 58 -3.45 14.25 -8.02
N VAL A 59 -3.40 12.93 -8.11
CA VAL A 59 -3.74 12.06 -6.98
C VAL A 59 -2.46 11.62 -6.29
N ARG A 60 -2.37 11.96 -5.00
CA ARG A 60 -1.29 11.50 -4.12
C ARG A 60 -1.85 11.29 -2.72
N GLN A 61 -1.92 10.04 -2.29
CA GLN A 61 -2.46 9.64 -1.00
C GLN A 61 -1.54 8.64 -0.33
N ASP A 62 -1.35 8.78 0.98
CA ASP A 62 -0.73 7.73 1.78
C ASP A 62 -1.80 6.68 2.13
N ILE A 63 -1.52 5.44 1.77
CA ILE A 63 -2.36 4.29 2.04
C ILE A 63 -1.63 3.38 3.03
N THR A 64 -2.33 2.91 4.04
CA THR A 64 -1.79 1.93 5.00
C THR A 64 -2.60 0.64 4.90
N ASP A 65 -1.99 -0.41 4.35
CA ASP A 65 -2.57 -1.74 4.33
C ASP A 65 -2.43 -2.42 5.69
N LEU A 66 -3.53 -2.93 6.22
CA LEU A 66 -3.62 -3.62 7.50
C LEU A 66 -3.79 -5.13 7.28
N PHE A 67 -3.05 -5.93 8.02
CA PHE A 67 -3.22 -7.36 8.02
C PHE A 67 -3.01 -7.97 9.40
N ASP A 68 -3.69 -9.08 9.65
CA ASP A 68 -3.60 -9.82 10.89
C ASP A 68 -2.90 -11.17 10.69
N VAL A 69 -2.08 -11.54 11.66
CA VAL A 69 -1.58 -12.91 11.81
C VAL A 69 -2.28 -13.53 13.00
N VAL A 70 -3.20 -14.46 12.71
CA VAL A 70 -3.96 -15.18 13.74
C VAL A 70 -3.27 -16.47 14.06
N LEU A 71 -2.90 -16.65 15.33
CA LEU A 71 -2.29 -17.86 15.84
C LEU A 71 -3.33 -18.74 16.52
N VAL A 72 -3.26 -20.03 16.22
CA VAL A 72 -4.06 -21.05 16.89
C VAL A 72 -3.12 -21.98 17.63
N LEU A 73 -3.27 -22.04 18.95
CA LEU A 73 -2.45 -22.82 19.86
C LEU A 73 -3.30 -23.85 20.59
N ASN A 74 -2.72 -25.01 20.90
CA ASN A 74 -3.31 -25.94 21.85
C ASN A 74 -3.11 -25.40 23.27
N SER A 75 -4.14 -25.52 24.10
CA SER A 75 -4.05 -25.31 25.52
C SER A 75 -4.16 -26.68 26.19
N THR A 76 -3.04 -27.21 26.64
CA THR A 76 -3.00 -28.51 27.36
C THR A 76 -2.94 -28.32 28.87
N ASP A 77 -2.67 -27.09 29.30
CA ASP A 77 -2.55 -26.71 30.69
C ASP A 77 -3.85 -26.07 31.21
N GLU A 78 -4.33 -26.54 32.36
CA GLU A 78 -5.56 -26.06 33.02
C GLU A 78 -5.51 -24.53 33.33
N ARG A 79 -4.32 -23.96 33.45
CA ARG A 79 -4.10 -22.53 33.78
C ARG A 79 -3.73 -21.69 32.56
N GLY A 80 -3.43 -22.28 31.40
CA GLY A 80 -3.04 -21.58 30.18
C GLY A 80 -1.68 -20.86 30.23
N GLN A 81 -0.85 -21.17 31.23
CA GLN A 81 0.46 -20.51 31.41
C GLN A 81 1.45 -20.91 30.31
N GLU A 82 1.52 -22.21 29.98
CA GLU A 82 2.38 -22.71 28.89
C GLU A 82 1.98 -22.09 27.53
N ALA A 83 0.68 -21.93 27.29
CA ALA A 83 0.20 -21.28 26.07
C ALA A 83 0.57 -19.80 26.04
N ALA A 84 0.57 -19.10 27.16
CA ALA A 84 0.98 -17.69 27.27
C ALA A 84 2.49 -17.50 27.02
N ASP A 85 3.32 -18.38 27.57
CA ASP A 85 4.77 -18.36 27.37
C ASP A 85 5.11 -18.68 25.90
N LEU A 86 4.48 -19.69 25.31
CA LEU A 86 4.62 -20.02 23.89
C LEU A 86 4.16 -18.86 22.99
N LEU A 87 3.08 -18.17 23.36
CA LEU A 87 2.59 -17.01 22.63
C LEU A 87 3.61 -15.87 22.62
N HIS A 88 4.30 -15.66 23.76
CA HIS A 88 5.38 -14.68 23.87
C HIS A 88 6.53 -14.98 22.91
N ASP A 89 6.97 -16.23 22.84
CA ASP A 89 8.04 -16.67 21.94
C ASP A 89 7.65 -16.59 20.47
N LEU A 90 6.42 -16.97 20.13
CA LEU A 90 5.87 -16.86 18.77
C LEU A 90 5.76 -15.41 18.33
N ARG A 91 5.35 -14.50 19.21
CA ARG A 91 5.34 -13.07 18.96
C ARG A 91 6.72 -12.56 18.58
N ALA A 92 7.75 -12.94 19.35
CA ALA A 92 9.12 -12.55 19.05
C ALA A 92 9.60 -13.09 17.69
N ASN A 93 9.18 -14.30 17.30
CA ASN A 93 9.47 -14.85 15.98
C ASN A 93 8.75 -14.09 14.85
N LEU A 94 7.49 -13.70 15.05
CA LEU A 94 6.75 -12.86 14.11
C LEU A 94 7.42 -11.50 13.91
N TRP A 95 7.85 -10.83 14.99
CA TRP A 95 8.57 -9.56 14.89
C TRP A 95 9.86 -9.69 14.09
N LYS A 96 10.65 -10.74 14.31
CA LYS A 96 11.89 -10.98 13.56
C LYS A 96 11.65 -11.25 12.07
N ALA A 97 10.50 -11.84 11.75
CA ALA A 97 10.18 -12.18 10.37
C ALA A 97 9.55 -11.01 9.59
N LEU A 98 8.76 -10.15 10.25
CA LEU A 98 7.91 -9.18 9.59
C LEU A 98 8.32 -7.74 9.85
N VAL A 99 8.60 -7.36 11.09
CA VAL A 99 8.85 -5.95 11.43
C VAL A 99 10.14 -5.47 10.79
N GLY A 100 10.04 -4.38 10.03
CA GLY A 100 11.15 -3.82 9.27
C GLY A 100 11.39 -4.45 7.89
N TRP A 101 10.69 -5.54 7.54
CA TRP A 101 10.74 -6.10 6.19
C TRP A 101 9.74 -5.39 5.27
N ARG A 102 10.11 -5.23 3.98
CA ARG A 102 9.27 -4.63 2.95
C ARG A 102 8.68 -5.72 2.06
N PRO A 103 7.36 -5.82 1.90
CA PRO A 103 6.73 -6.82 1.02
C PRO A 103 7.07 -6.63 -0.46
N SER A 104 7.22 -5.37 -0.88
CA SER A 104 7.70 -4.97 -2.19
C SER A 104 8.36 -3.58 -2.10
N VAL A 105 8.90 -3.11 -3.21
CA VAL A 105 9.66 -1.84 -3.24
C VAL A 105 8.78 -0.61 -2.97
N GLU A 106 7.48 -0.69 -3.27
CA GLU A 106 6.53 0.40 -3.10
C GLU A 106 6.14 0.60 -1.62
N TYR A 107 6.26 -0.45 -0.79
CA TYR A 107 5.86 -0.39 0.61
C TYR A 107 6.98 0.12 1.50
N ASP A 108 6.59 0.83 2.52
CA ASP A 108 7.43 1.07 3.69
C ASP A 108 7.60 -0.21 4.51
N PRO A 109 8.59 -0.27 5.42
CA PRO A 109 8.79 -1.41 6.27
C PRO A 109 7.55 -1.72 7.11
N ILE A 110 7.19 -3.00 7.22
CA ILE A 110 6.09 -3.44 8.07
C ILE A 110 6.30 -2.99 9.51
N GLU A 111 5.24 -2.45 10.11
CA GLU A 111 5.15 -2.07 11.50
C GLU A 111 4.22 -3.01 12.29
N TYR A 112 4.39 -3.04 13.60
CA TYR A 112 3.56 -3.85 14.50
C TYR A 112 2.47 -3.00 15.13
N GLY A 113 1.21 -3.29 14.82
CA GLY A 113 0.04 -2.54 15.29
C GLY A 113 -0.51 -3.01 16.65
N GLY A 114 -0.09 -4.18 17.14
CA GLY A 114 -0.56 -4.68 18.44
C GLY A 114 -1.03 -6.13 18.42
N GLY A 115 -1.56 -6.61 19.55
CA GLY A 115 -2.09 -7.96 19.64
C GLY A 115 -3.26 -8.06 20.61
N SER A 116 -4.17 -9.00 20.33
CA SER A 116 -5.34 -9.24 21.16
C SER A 116 -5.76 -10.71 21.19
N LEU A 117 -6.26 -11.12 22.33
CA LEU A 117 -6.89 -12.44 22.50
C LEU A 117 -8.25 -12.43 21.79
N ILE A 118 -8.46 -13.38 20.87
CA ILE A 118 -9.75 -13.56 20.20
C ILE A 118 -10.61 -14.56 20.97
N PHE A 119 -10.00 -15.72 21.32
CA PHE A 119 -10.73 -16.80 21.93
C PHE A 119 -9.82 -17.66 22.81
N ILE A 120 -10.36 -18.12 23.93
CA ILE A 120 -9.71 -19.08 24.82
C ILE A 120 -10.70 -20.16 25.25
N SER A 121 -10.27 -21.41 25.20
CA SER A 121 -10.98 -22.56 25.74
C SER A 121 -9.98 -23.50 26.40
N ARG A 122 -10.49 -24.61 27.01
CA ARG A 122 -9.63 -25.65 27.58
C ARG A 122 -8.73 -26.36 26.55
N ALA A 123 -9.12 -26.32 25.26
CA ALA A 123 -8.40 -26.99 24.19
C ALA A 123 -7.57 -26.06 23.33
N ARG A 124 -7.90 -24.77 23.27
CA ARG A 124 -7.33 -23.83 22.29
C ARG A 124 -7.21 -22.41 22.81
N VAL A 125 -6.17 -21.74 22.37
CA VAL A 125 -6.00 -20.29 22.44
C VAL A 125 -5.88 -19.76 21.01
N VAL A 126 -6.70 -18.76 20.69
CA VAL A 126 -6.62 -18.03 19.41
C VAL A 126 -6.26 -16.60 19.71
N TYR A 127 -5.13 -16.15 19.17
CA TYR A 127 -4.59 -14.82 19.39
C TYR A 127 -4.29 -14.14 18.07
N ARG A 128 -4.55 -12.84 17.98
CA ARG A 128 -4.32 -12.00 16.81
C ARG A 128 -3.17 -11.06 17.05
N PHE A 129 -2.28 -10.97 16.07
CA PHE A 129 -1.26 -9.94 15.98
C PHE A 129 -1.51 -9.12 14.73
N SER A 130 -1.70 -7.80 14.89
CA SER A 130 -1.96 -6.87 13.80
C SER A 130 -0.66 -6.23 13.35
N PHE A 131 -0.53 -6.07 12.04
CA PHE A 131 0.60 -5.44 11.36
C PHE A 131 0.08 -4.51 10.28
N GLU A 132 0.92 -3.55 9.91
CA GLU A 132 0.60 -2.57 8.89
C GLU A 132 1.81 -2.25 8.03
N ALA A 133 1.55 -1.80 6.80
CA ALA A 133 2.58 -1.31 5.88
C ALA A 133 2.01 -0.20 5.02
N ALA A 134 2.67 0.96 5.04
CA ALA A 134 2.27 2.11 4.27
C ALA A 134 2.87 2.09 2.86
N PHE A 135 2.17 2.70 1.91
CA PHE A 135 2.66 3.01 0.57
C PHE A 135 1.94 4.26 0.05
N GLN A 136 2.51 4.89 -0.98
CA GLN A 136 1.90 6.03 -1.63
C GLN A 136 1.14 5.58 -2.88
N LEU A 137 -0.14 5.96 -2.99
CA LEU A 137 -0.92 5.89 -4.22
C LEU A 137 -0.63 7.11 -5.08
N GLY A 138 -0.40 6.90 -6.37
CA GLY A 138 0.03 7.91 -7.34
C GLY A 138 1.52 7.81 -7.64
N ARG A 139 1.87 7.68 -8.92
CA ARG A 139 3.25 7.46 -9.38
C ARG A 139 4.17 8.66 -9.07
N ASN A 140 5.40 8.36 -8.72
CA ASN A 140 6.41 9.38 -8.45
C ASN A 140 7.13 9.85 -9.73
N ARG A 141 7.14 9.03 -10.78
CA ARG A 141 7.84 9.30 -12.04
C ARG A 141 6.94 8.95 -13.23
N ALA A 142 7.02 9.75 -14.28
CA ALA A 142 6.27 9.50 -15.52
C ALA A 142 6.60 8.16 -16.19
N SER A 143 7.75 7.55 -15.88
CA SER A 143 8.16 6.23 -16.39
C SER A 143 7.55 5.05 -15.63
N GLU A 144 6.91 5.29 -14.50
CA GLU A 144 6.21 4.28 -13.72
C GLU A 144 4.82 4.03 -14.33
N PRO A 145 4.26 2.82 -14.19
CA PRO A 145 2.90 2.53 -14.64
C PRO A 145 1.88 3.47 -14.00
N ALA A 146 0.83 3.81 -14.74
CA ALA A 146 -0.27 4.59 -14.19
C ALA A 146 -0.98 3.80 -13.08
N GLU A 147 -1.17 4.43 -11.93
CA GLU A 147 -1.87 3.88 -10.76
C GLU A 147 -3.26 4.50 -10.60
N THR A 148 -3.48 5.69 -11.19
CA THR A 148 -4.72 6.44 -11.08
C THR A 148 -5.36 6.67 -12.44
N TRP A 149 -6.66 7.00 -12.44
CA TRP A 149 -7.39 7.31 -13.67
C TRP A 149 -6.82 8.51 -14.42
N GLU A 150 -6.35 9.53 -13.71
CA GLU A 150 -5.77 10.72 -14.31
C GLU A 150 -4.45 10.40 -15.01
N GLU A 151 -3.59 9.65 -14.36
CA GLU A 151 -2.32 9.20 -14.94
C GLU A 151 -2.55 8.33 -16.18
N TRP A 152 -3.52 7.41 -16.11
CA TRP A 152 -3.88 6.59 -17.27
C TRP A 152 -4.39 7.43 -18.46
N LYS A 153 -5.18 8.48 -18.17
CA LYS A 153 -5.61 9.44 -19.21
C LYS A 153 -4.44 10.20 -19.80
N LEU A 154 -3.52 10.69 -18.95
CA LEU A 154 -2.34 11.44 -19.39
C LEU A 154 -1.43 10.58 -20.29
N ASP A 155 -1.23 9.30 -19.93
CA ASP A 155 -0.43 8.36 -20.73
C ASP A 155 -1.07 8.09 -22.12
N GLY A 156 -2.37 8.26 -22.25
CA GLY A 156 -3.10 8.13 -23.53
C GLY A 156 -3.10 9.39 -24.39
N LEU A 157 -2.57 10.53 -23.92
CA LEU A 157 -2.49 11.74 -24.71
C LEU A 157 -1.35 11.65 -25.74
N PRO A 158 -1.53 12.26 -26.93
CA PRO A 158 -0.43 12.39 -27.88
C PRO A 158 0.70 13.22 -27.29
N ALA A 159 1.93 12.92 -27.68
CA ALA A 159 3.08 13.72 -27.28
C ALA A 159 2.90 15.18 -27.74
N PHE A 160 3.35 16.12 -26.90
CA PHE A 160 3.38 17.54 -27.27
C PHE A 160 4.50 17.75 -28.30
N GLU A 161 4.11 18.01 -29.55
CA GLU A 161 5.05 18.06 -30.69
C GLU A 161 5.71 19.43 -30.86
N GLY A 162 5.02 20.47 -30.45
CA GLY A 162 5.52 21.84 -30.61
C GLY A 162 4.46 22.89 -30.30
N MET A 163 4.83 24.13 -30.53
CA MET A 163 3.99 25.29 -30.24
C MET A 163 4.28 26.41 -31.24
N ASP A 164 3.22 26.96 -31.83
CA ASP A 164 3.27 28.19 -32.58
C ASP A 164 2.87 29.38 -31.67
N VAL A 165 3.65 30.40 -31.64
CA VAL A 165 3.41 31.58 -30.81
C VAL A 165 3.33 32.82 -31.71
N ASP A 166 2.17 33.45 -31.70
CA ASP A 166 1.92 34.73 -32.32
C ASP A 166 1.90 35.83 -31.24
N VAL A 167 2.69 36.83 -31.39
CA VAL A 167 2.81 37.92 -30.42
C VAL A 167 2.31 39.23 -31.08
N ASP A 168 1.34 39.84 -30.42
CA ASP A 168 0.79 41.16 -30.74
C ASP A 168 1.16 42.10 -29.58
N PHE A 169 2.04 43.06 -29.85
CA PHE A 169 2.52 44.00 -28.82
C PHE A 169 1.50 45.12 -28.57
N ILE A 170 1.40 45.53 -27.33
CA ILE A 170 0.64 46.72 -26.96
C ILE A 170 1.48 47.95 -27.27
N GLU A 171 1.11 48.70 -28.31
CA GLU A 171 1.72 49.99 -28.62
C GLU A 171 0.86 51.17 -28.09
N PRO A 172 1.14 51.67 -26.89
CA PRO A 172 0.33 52.75 -26.27
C PRO A 172 0.34 54.05 -27.07
N SER A 173 1.31 54.22 -27.97
CA SER A 173 1.47 55.41 -28.80
C SER A 173 0.84 55.32 -30.19
N ASP A 174 0.21 54.19 -30.54
CA ASP A 174 -0.47 54.03 -31.82
C ASP A 174 -1.70 54.98 -31.88
N PRO A 175 -1.72 55.96 -32.77
CA PRO A 175 -2.82 56.93 -32.87
C PRO A 175 -4.13 56.30 -33.38
N ASN A 176 -4.09 55.04 -33.87
CA ASN A 176 -5.26 54.31 -34.36
C ASN A 176 -5.91 53.48 -33.25
N LEU A 177 -5.26 53.31 -32.10
CA LEU A 177 -5.82 52.60 -30.96
C LEU A 177 -6.78 53.50 -30.18
N GLN A 178 -8.07 53.20 -30.21
CA GLN A 178 -9.08 53.86 -29.36
C GLN A 178 -9.02 53.42 -27.91
N THR A 179 -8.42 52.26 -27.64
CA THR A 179 -8.15 51.71 -26.30
C THR A 179 -6.79 51.01 -26.31
N PRO A 180 -5.98 51.17 -25.24
CA PRO A 180 -4.71 50.44 -25.13
C PRO A 180 -4.96 48.95 -25.11
N GLY A 181 -4.41 48.23 -26.05
CA GLY A 181 -4.56 46.78 -26.17
C GLY A 181 -4.00 46.26 -27.49
N PRO A 182 -3.89 44.96 -27.67
CA PRO A 182 -3.50 44.34 -28.92
C PRO A 182 -4.40 44.78 -30.06
N ASP A 183 -3.83 45.12 -31.23
CA ASP A 183 -4.57 45.64 -32.39
C ASP A 183 -4.97 44.53 -33.39
N GLY A 184 -4.59 43.30 -33.13
CA GLY A 184 -4.85 42.15 -33.94
C GLY A 184 -3.84 41.92 -35.06
N ARG A 185 -2.72 42.68 -35.08
CA ARG A 185 -1.59 42.44 -35.97
C ARG A 185 -0.56 41.60 -35.25
N ILE A 186 -0.05 40.59 -35.93
CA ILE A 186 1.03 39.76 -35.42
C ILE A 186 2.35 40.49 -35.62
N ASP A 187 2.96 40.97 -34.56
CA ASP A 187 4.24 41.69 -34.58
C ASP A 187 5.44 40.74 -34.58
N ALA A 188 5.30 39.60 -33.96
CA ALA A 188 6.31 38.56 -33.98
C ALA A 188 5.65 37.17 -34.01
N GLN A 189 6.22 36.28 -34.81
CA GLN A 189 5.78 34.88 -34.90
C GLN A 189 7.00 33.96 -34.75
N PHE A 190 6.88 32.95 -33.96
CA PHE A 190 7.90 31.91 -33.87
C PHE A 190 7.27 30.56 -33.55
N SER A 191 7.89 29.50 -34.10
CA SER A 191 7.52 28.10 -33.84
C SER A 191 8.61 27.39 -33.08
N VAL A 192 8.24 26.59 -32.15
CA VAL A 192 9.14 25.69 -31.41
C VAL A 192 8.72 24.25 -31.65
N ASP A 193 9.50 23.49 -32.39
CA ASP A 193 9.33 22.05 -32.54
C ASP A 193 10.12 21.33 -31.46
N LEU A 194 9.48 20.40 -30.77
CA LEU A 194 10.12 19.57 -29.77
C LEU A 194 10.59 18.24 -30.39
N PRO A 195 11.82 17.78 -30.09
CA PRO A 195 12.28 16.50 -30.55
C PRO A 195 11.37 15.40 -29.98
N GLN A 196 10.83 14.55 -30.85
CA GLN A 196 10.04 13.39 -30.42
C GLN A 196 10.97 12.29 -29.90
N PRO A 197 10.57 11.51 -28.87
CA PRO A 197 11.39 10.47 -28.27
C PRO A 197 11.71 9.30 -29.21
#